data_3da3cbef983c6c352e898f744d341be4
#
_entry.id   3da3cbef983c6c352e898f744d341be4
#
_cell.length_a   1.000
_cell.length_b   1.000
_cell.length_c   1.000
_cell.angle_alpha   90.00
_cell.angle_beta   90.00
_cell.angle_gamma   90.00
#
_symmetry.space_group_name_H-M   'P 1'
#
loop_
_entity.id
_entity.type
_entity.pdbx_description
1 polymer ?
#
loop_
_entity_poly.entity_id
_entity_poly.type
_entity_poly.pdbx_seq_one_letter_code
_entity_poly.pdbx_strand_id
1 'polypeptide(L)'
;MAVSFSASAKAEVCRVIPHKDCCALAECFGILLCCNSFHADGIKIITESREFAYILPKLFKKAFDISFDSYPSMEAPGKLSFQIWDPEKIDVIMDSFGFSVQDTLALHVNYPIVEDECCKAAFLRGAFLAGGSVTDPAKGYHMEITTTHRYVAPETFLLIREAMGFDCKSAQRGGGQVLYLKQSEQISDFLTFLGAPVAAMGIMEARLEKELNNKVNRRCNCDDANLSKVVDASREQIAAIKILREKGTLEHLPPKLQQAAMAREENPEASLTELAAMMEPAISKPAMNNRMKRLLQLAKESIV
;
A
#
# COMPACT_ATOMS: atom_id res chain seq x y z
N MET A 1 -4.34 11.96 21.23
CA MET A 1 -4.38 10.79 20.31
C MET A 1 -3.61 11.17 19.04
N ALA A 2 -2.80 10.29 18.49
CA ALA A 2 -2.11 10.55 17.23
C ALA A 2 -3.15 10.70 16.09
N VAL A 3 -2.97 11.71 15.24
CA VAL A 3 -3.82 11.93 14.06
C VAL A 3 -3.58 10.80 13.07
N SER A 4 -4.65 10.21 12.52
CA SER A 4 -4.51 9.13 11.54
C SER A 4 -3.94 9.66 10.21
N PHE A 5 -3.24 8.81 9.46
CA PHE A 5 -2.71 9.18 8.15
C PHE A 5 -3.81 9.71 7.20
N SER A 6 -4.98 9.07 7.20
CA SER A 6 -6.13 9.53 6.42
C SER A 6 -6.62 10.92 6.84
N ALA A 7 -6.64 11.20 8.14
CA ALA A 7 -7.03 12.52 8.63
C ALA A 7 -6.00 13.59 8.25
N SER A 8 -4.69 13.28 8.32
CA SER A 8 -3.63 14.18 7.87
C SER A 8 -3.73 14.47 6.37
N ALA A 9 -3.96 13.45 5.54
CA ALA A 9 -4.15 13.63 4.10
C ALA A 9 -5.37 14.50 3.78
N LYS A 10 -6.51 14.28 4.45
CA LYS A 10 -7.71 15.12 4.29
C LYS A 10 -7.45 16.55 4.75
N ALA A 11 -6.74 16.76 5.85
CA ALA A 11 -6.40 18.10 6.32
C ALA A 11 -5.51 18.85 5.31
N GLU A 12 -4.62 18.16 4.64
CA GLU A 12 -3.78 18.74 3.59
C GLU A 12 -4.62 19.12 2.36
N VAL A 13 -5.47 18.21 1.90
CA VAL A 13 -6.43 18.45 0.81
C VAL A 13 -7.31 19.69 1.08
N CYS A 14 -7.77 19.89 2.32
CA CYS A 14 -8.57 21.03 2.72
C CYS A 14 -7.86 22.39 2.60
N ARG A 15 -6.54 22.42 2.43
CA ARG A 15 -5.78 23.66 2.20
C ARG A 15 -5.87 24.16 0.75
N VAL A 16 -6.30 23.29 -0.16
CA VAL A 16 -6.52 23.65 -1.56
C VAL A 16 -7.87 24.36 -1.68
N ILE A 17 -7.83 25.68 -1.80
CA ILE A 17 -9.04 26.50 -1.92
C ILE A 17 -9.36 26.70 -3.41
N PRO A 18 -10.56 26.30 -3.88
CA PRO A 18 -10.95 26.55 -5.26
C PRO A 18 -11.11 28.05 -5.53
N HIS A 19 -10.32 28.59 -6.43
CA HIS A 19 -10.39 30.02 -6.80
C HIS A 19 -11.52 30.30 -7.78
N LYS A 20 -11.74 29.39 -8.74
CA LYS A 20 -12.79 29.51 -9.76
C LYS A 20 -14.12 28.97 -9.23
N ASP A 21 -15.22 29.56 -9.66
CA ASP A 21 -16.57 29.12 -9.28
C ASP A 21 -16.90 27.75 -9.84
N CYS A 22 -16.45 27.43 -11.09
CA CYS A 22 -16.58 26.10 -11.66
C CYS A 22 -15.89 25.01 -10.82
N CYS A 23 -14.72 25.30 -10.24
CA CYS A 23 -14.04 24.37 -9.35
C CYS A 23 -14.76 24.21 -8.01
N ALA A 24 -15.34 25.30 -7.47
CA ALA A 24 -16.14 25.23 -6.24
C ALA A 24 -17.40 24.38 -6.45
N LEU A 25 -18.07 24.56 -7.58
CA LEU A 25 -19.20 23.77 -7.98
C LEU A 25 -18.85 22.28 -8.14
N ALA A 26 -17.76 21.98 -8.87
CA ALA A 26 -17.29 20.60 -9.08
C ALA A 26 -16.88 19.93 -7.77
N GLU A 27 -16.25 20.65 -6.83
CA GLU A 27 -15.86 20.12 -5.53
C GLU A 27 -17.09 19.81 -4.67
N CYS A 28 -18.09 20.71 -4.62
CA CYS A 28 -19.36 20.43 -3.97
C CYS A 28 -20.09 19.24 -4.58
N PHE A 29 -20.01 19.08 -5.91
CA PHE A 29 -20.62 17.95 -6.61
C PHE A 29 -19.99 16.62 -6.16
N GLY A 30 -18.66 16.52 -6.11
CA GLY A 30 -17.96 15.35 -5.58
C GLY A 30 -18.29 15.06 -4.12
N ILE A 31 -18.41 16.11 -3.28
CA ILE A 31 -18.84 15.97 -1.87
C ILE A 31 -20.23 15.35 -1.80
N LEU A 32 -21.19 15.89 -2.53
CA LEU A 32 -22.60 15.50 -2.45
C LEU A 32 -22.82 14.09 -2.99
N LEU A 33 -22.18 13.71 -4.09
CA LEU A 33 -22.29 12.35 -4.64
C LEU A 33 -21.61 11.26 -3.77
N CYS A 34 -20.75 11.66 -2.83
CA CYS A 34 -20.02 10.74 -1.94
C CYS A 34 -20.33 10.95 -0.45
N CYS A 35 -21.28 11.84 -0.10
CA CYS A 35 -21.69 12.10 1.28
C CYS A 35 -22.64 11.02 1.83
N ASN A 36 -23.09 11.21 3.08
CA ASN A 36 -23.95 10.25 3.78
C ASN A 36 -25.36 10.16 3.18
N SER A 37 -25.92 11.29 2.73
CA SER A 37 -27.23 11.36 2.10
C SER A 37 -27.31 12.57 1.18
N PHE A 38 -27.70 12.35 -0.07
CA PHE A 38 -28.01 13.38 -1.05
C PHE A 38 -29.24 12.91 -1.84
N HIS A 39 -30.40 13.43 -1.47
CA HIS A 39 -31.71 13.10 -2.04
C HIS A 39 -32.58 14.35 -2.09
N ALA A 40 -33.69 14.25 -2.82
CA ALA A 40 -34.69 15.32 -2.93
C ALA A 40 -35.27 15.78 -1.57
N ASP A 41 -35.32 14.87 -0.58
CA ASP A 41 -35.87 15.15 0.76
C ASP A 41 -34.84 15.75 1.73
N GLY A 42 -33.56 15.77 1.38
CA GLY A 42 -32.50 16.30 2.26
C GLY A 42 -31.10 15.91 1.93
N ILE A 43 -30.20 16.73 2.41
CA ILE A 43 -28.75 16.55 2.30
C ILE A 43 -28.16 16.39 3.70
N LYS A 44 -27.32 15.37 3.89
CA LYS A 44 -26.63 15.14 5.15
C LYS A 44 -25.16 14.79 4.92
N ILE A 45 -24.26 15.60 5.49
CA ILE A 45 -22.83 15.42 5.42
C ILE A 45 -22.30 15.24 6.84
N ILE A 46 -21.66 14.12 7.11
CA ILE A 46 -21.06 13.80 8.41
C ILE A 46 -19.56 13.67 8.24
N THR A 47 -18.78 14.34 9.07
CA THR A 47 -17.32 14.26 9.05
C THR A 47 -16.74 14.27 10.46
N GLU A 48 -15.58 13.64 10.62
CA GLU A 48 -14.72 13.74 11.83
C GLU A 48 -13.58 14.74 11.63
N SER A 49 -13.31 15.18 10.36
CA SER A 49 -12.29 16.16 10.04
C SER A 49 -12.77 17.57 10.38
N ARG A 50 -12.04 18.23 11.27
CA ARG A 50 -12.30 19.64 11.62
C ARG A 50 -12.00 20.58 10.48
N GLU A 51 -10.95 20.30 9.74
CA GLU A 51 -10.54 21.08 8.59
C GLU A 51 -11.62 21.03 7.50
N PHE A 52 -12.16 19.84 7.22
CA PHE A 52 -13.25 19.70 6.26
C PHE A 52 -14.53 20.40 6.74
N ALA A 53 -14.89 20.23 8.01
CA ALA A 53 -16.02 20.92 8.60
C ALA A 53 -15.89 22.46 8.53
N TYR A 54 -14.67 22.99 8.63
CA TYR A 54 -14.40 24.44 8.56
C TYR A 54 -14.56 25.01 7.13
N ILE A 55 -14.14 24.25 6.12
CA ILE A 55 -14.22 24.73 4.72
C ILE A 55 -15.59 24.49 4.11
N LEU A 56 -16.34 23.49 4.55
CA LEU A 56 -17.60 23.05 3.95
C LEU A 56 -18.65 24.17 3.80
N PRO A 57 -18.96 24.98 4.84
CA PRO A 57 -19.90 26.08 4.69
C PRO A 57 -19.43 27.17 3.73
N LYS A 58 -18.13 27.44 3.69
CA LYS A 58 -17.57 28.44 2.78
C LYS A 58 -17.64 27.99 1.32
N LEU A 59 -17.43 26.68 1.11
CA LEU A 59 -17.50 26.07 -0.21
C LEU A 59 -18.93 26.08 -0.75
N PHE A 60 -19.92 25.74 0.09
CA PHE A 60 -21.35 25.79 -0.27
C PHE A 60 -21.83 27.24 -0.53
N LYS A 61 -21.37 28.18 0.29
CA LYS A 61 -21.65 29.61 0.08
C LYS A 61 -21.09 30.10 -1.25
N LYS A 62 -19.87 29.65 -1.62
CA LYS A 62 -19.24 30.03 -2.89
C LYS A 62 -19.92 29.39 -4.09
N ALA A 63 -20.28 28.10 -4.00
CA ALA A 63 -20.83 27.34 -5.14
C ALA A 63 -22.31 27.68 -5.43
N PHE A 64 -23.11 27.91 -4.38
CA PHE A 64 -24.58 28.01 -4.50
C PHE A 64 -25.15 29.28 -3.87
N ASP A 65 -24.36 30.05 -3.16
CA ASP A 65 -24.81 31.14 -2.28
C ASP A 65 -25.77 30.68 -1.14
N ILE A 66 -25.64 29.43 -0.70
CA ILE A 66 -26.51 28.75 0.27
C ILE A 66 -25.78 28.54 1.60
N SER A 67 -26.54 28.59 2.70
CA SER A 67 -26.12 28.17 4.05
C SER A 67 -26.85 26.89 4.47
N PHE A 68 -26.18 26.04 5.28
CA PHE A 68 -26.83 24.86 5.89
C PHE A 68 -27.94 25.26 6.84
N ASP A 69 -28.96 24.41 6.97
CA ASP A 69 -30.06 24.61 7.92
C ASP A 69 -29.69 24.18 9.32
N SER A 70 -28.74 23.21 9.42
CA SER A 70 -28.16 22.80 10.69
C SER A 70 -26.63 22.77 10.61
N TYR A 71 -26.02 23.39 11.61
CA TYR A 71 -24.57 23.44 11.81
C TYR A 71 -24.19 22.70 13.09
N PRO A 72 -23.13 21.90 13.09
CA PRO A 72 -22.59 21.33 14.31
C PRO A 72 -21.84 22.40 15.12
N SER A 73 -21.81 22.24 16.45
CA SER A 73 -20.83 22.96 17.24
C SER A 73 -19.42 22.47 16.88
N MET A 74 -18.54 23.38 16.47
CA MET A 74 -17.16 23.04 16.11
C MET A 74 -16.34 22.54 17.30
N GLU A 75 -16.80 22.78 18.54
CA GLU A 75 -16.18 22.30 19.78
C GLU A 75 -16.70 20.92 20.19
N ALA A 76 -17.82 20.47 19.63
CA ALA A 76 -18.41 19.18 19.99
C ALA A 76 -17.44 18.02 19.70
N PRO A 77 -17.26 17.06 20.60
CA PRO A 77 -16.42 15.89 20.33
C PRO A 77 -17.07 14.96 19.32
N GLY A 78 -16.24 14.27 18.51
CA GLY A 78 -16.70 13.24 17.57
C GLY A 78 -17.17 13.77 16.23
N LYS A 79 -18.24 13.18 15.72
CA LYS A 79 -18.76 13.45 14.37
C LYS A 79 -19.50 14.76 14.28
N LEU A 80 -19.20 15.53 13.25
CA LEU A 80 -19.85 16.79 12.92
C LEU A 80 -20.84 16.55 11.80
N SER A 81 -22.12 16.97 11.99
CA SER A 81 -23.20 16.76 11.02
C SER A 81 -23.71 18.09 10.48
N PHE A 82 -23.68 18.24 9.18
CA PHE A 82 -24.25 19.37 8.43
C PHE A 82 -25.49 18.87 7.69
N GLN A 83 -26.58 19.66 7.69
CA GLN A 83 -27.83 19.23 7.06
C GLN A 83 -28.47 20.40 6.31
N ILE A 84 -29.14 20.06 5.19
CA ILE A 84 -30.00 20.92 4.43
C ILE A 84 -31.30 20.15 4.22
N TRP A 85 -32.45 20.74 4.61
CA TRP A 85 -33.81 20.18 4.44
C TRP A 85 -34.76 21.18 3.83
N ASP A 86 -34.32 22.43 3.63
CA ASP A 86 -35.12 23.46 2.95
C ASP A 86 -35.24 23.08 1.46
N PRO A 87 -36.51 22.86 0.97
CA PRO A 87 -36.74 22.43 -0.42
C PRO A 87 -36.21 23.43 -1.45
N GLU A 88 -36.31 24.74 -1.21
CA GLU A 88 -35.80 25.76 -2.15
C GLU A 88 -34.29 25.67 -2.32
N LYS A 89 -33.57 25.41 -1.23
CA LYS A 89 -32.11 25.20 -1.27
C LYS A 89 -31.74 23.92 -2.00
N ILE A 90 -32.50 22.84 -1.77
CA ILE A 90 -32.25 21.55 -2.44
C ILE A 90 -32.48 21.69 -3.94
N ASP A 91 -33.56 22.38 -4.35
CA ASP A 91 -33.86 22.67 -5.76
C ASP A 91 -32.70 23.43 -6.43
N VAL A 92 -32.22 24.51 -5.81
CA VAL A 92 -31.07 25.27 -6.33
C VAL A 92 -29.82 24.39 -6.49
N ILE A 93 -29.54 23.53 -5.51
CA ILE A 93 -28.38 22.60 -5.56
C ILE A 93 -28.57 21.59 -6.69
N MET A 94 -29.72 20.97 -6.78
CA MET A 94 -30.06 19.96 -7.80
C MET A 94 -29.99 20.56 -9.21
N ASP A 95 -30.61 21.71 -9.42
CA ASP A 95 -30.60 22.42 -10.70
C ASP A 95 -29.17 22.82 -11.14
N SER A 96 -28.31 23.23 -10.19
CA SER A 96 -26.91 23.54 -10.47
C SER A 96 -26.13 22.35 -11.04
N PHE A 97 -26.58 21.13 -10.79
CA PHE A 97 -26.02 19.90 -11.33
C PHE A 97 -26.80 19.33 -12.52
N GLY A 98 -27.83 20.02 -12.97
CA GLY A 98 -28.70 19.59 -14.06
C GLY A 98 -29.66 18.47 -13.67
N PHE A 99 -29.98 18.33 -12.37
CA PHE A 99 -30.97 17.39 -11.86
C PHE A 99 -32.32 18.11 -11.59
N SER A 100 -33.41 17.44 -11.91
CA SER A 100 -34.74 17.85 -11.47
C SER A 100 -35.16 17.01 -10.28
N VAL A 101 -35.58 17.64 -9.20
CA VAL A 101 -36.11 16.95 -8.01
C VAL A 101 -37.30 16.03 -8.35
N GLN A 102 -38.10 16.39 -9.36
CA GLN A 102 -39.29 15.65 -9.75
C GLN A 102 -38.96 14.47 -10.69
N ASP A 103 -37.98 14.60 -11.56
CA ASP A 103 -37.72 13.68 -12.67
C ASP A 103 -36.45 12.80 -12.49
N THR A 104 -35.59 13.12 -11.52
CA THR A 104 -34.35 12.40 -11.36
C THR A 104 -34.53 11.10 -10.59
N LEU A 105 -34.54 9.99 -11.31
CA LEU A 105 -34.66 8.64 -10.74
C LEU A 105 -33.35 8.16 -10.09
N ALA A 106 -32.18 8.67 -10.55
CA ALA A 106 -30.87 8.29 -10.04
C ALA A 106 -29.83 9.37 -10.30
N LEU A 107 -29.00 9.65 -9.30
CA LEU A 107 -27.89 10.58 -9.43
C LEU A 107 -26.73 9.94 -10.19
N HIS A 108 -26.07 10.72 -11.03
CA HIS A 108 -24.92 10.35 -11.86
C HIS A 108 -23.95 11.52 -11.97
N VAL A 109 -22.76 11.32 -12.51
CA VAL A 109 -21.78 12.39 -12.76
C VAL A 109 -22.19 13.17 -14.01
N ASN A 110 -22.46 14.47 -13.85
CA ASN A 110 -22.70 15.36 -14.98
C ASN A 110 -21.35 15.79 -15.55
N TYR A 111 -20.92 15.20 -16.68
CA TYR A 111 -19.61 15.42 -17.30
C TYR A 111 -19.30 16.87 -17.66
N PRO A 112 -20.21 17.70 -18.18
CA PRO A 112 -19.98 19.13 -18.37
C PRO A 112 -19.45 19.90 -17.16
N ILE A 113 -19.80 19.47 -15.94
CA ILE A 113 -19.32 20.09 -14.70
C ILE A 113 -17.84 19.74 -14.42
N VAL A 114 -17.39 18.60 -14.91
CA VAL A 114 -16.06 18.05 -14.68
C VAL A 114 -15.21 17.95 -15.96
N GLU A 115 -15.55 18.74 -16.98
CA GLU A 115 -14.86 18.71 -18.27
C GLU A 115 -13.41 19.21 -18.17
N ASP A 116 -13.19 20.34 -17.50
CA ASP A 116 -11.87 20.91 -17.30
C ASP A 116 -11.02 20.11 -16.31
N GLU A 117 -9.71 20.02 -16.53
CA GLU A 117 -8.77 19.35 -15.62
C GLU A 117 -8.83 19.89 -14.19
N CYS A 118 -9.00 21.21 -14.02
CA CYS A 118 -9.15 21.81 -12.69
C CYS A 118 -10.47 21.41 -12.01
N CYS A 119 -11.53 21.16 -12.77
CA CYS A 119 -12.82 20.71 -12.28
C CYS A 119 -12.81 19.21 -11.97
N LYS A 120 -12.12 18.37 -12.78
CA LYS A 120 -11.85 16.95 -12.45
C LYS A 120 -11.15 16.81 -11.11
N ALA A 121 -10.05 17.57 -10.93
CA ALA A 121 -9.30 17.57 -9.68
C ALA A 121 -10.17 18.02 -8.48
N ALA A 122 -10.97 19.07 -8.66
CA ALA A 122 -11.88 19.57 -7.63
C ALA A 122 -12.97 18.54 -7.27
N PHE A 123 -13.60 17.91 -8.26
CA PHE A 123 -14.58 16.85 -8.05
C PHE A 123 -14.01 15.67 -7.27
N LEU A 124 -12.86 15.14 -7.70
CA LEU A 124 -12.20 14.01 -7.03
C LEU A 124 -11.74 14.40 -5.61
N ARG A 125 -11.33 15.65 -5.39
CA ARG A 125 -11.03 16.20 -4.07
C ARG A 125 -12.26 16.17 -3.16
N GLY A 126 -13.39 16.68 -3.63
CA GLY A 126 -14.65 16.64 -2.90
C GLY A 126 -15.11 15.22 -2.59
N ALA A 127 -15.04 14.32 -3.56
CA ALA A 127 -15.37 12.90 -3.39
C ALA A 127 -14.47 12.23 -2.31
N PHE A 128 -13.16 12.53 -2.32
CA PHE A 128 -12.23 12.02 -1.31
C PHE A 128 -12.50 12.61 0.09
N LEU A 129 -12.80 13.89 0.18
CA LEU A 129 -13.12 14.53 1.47
C LEU A 129 -14.36 13.91 2.12
N ALA A 130 -15.42 13.67 1.35
CA ALA A 130 -16.68 13.12 1.84
C ALA A 130 -16.65 11.60 2.04
N GLY A 131 -16.28 10.85 1.01
CA GLY A 131 -16.36 9.38 0.97
C GLY A 131 -15.02 8.65 0.95
N GLY A 132 -13.89 9.38 0.94
CA GLY A 132 -12.57 8.79 0.79
C GLY A 132 -11.90 8.39 2.10
N SER A 133 -11.00 7.44 2.02
CA SER A 133 -10.06 7.07 3.08
C SER A 133 -8.75 6.54 2.50
N VAL A 134 -7.67 6.68 3.25
CA VAL A 134 -6.36 6.12 2.91
C VAL A 134 -5.73 5.47 4.14
N THR A 135 -5.23 4.25 3.96
CA THR A 135 -4.59 3.48 5.05
C THR A 135 -3.20 4.03 5.34
N ASP A 136 -2.79 3.93 6.59
CA ASP A 136 -1.41 4.21 7.02
C ASP A 136 -0.43 3.36 6.20
N PRO A 137 0.53 3.96 5.47
CA PRO A 137 1.44 3.25 4.60
C PRO A 137 2.34 2.26 5.34
N ALA A 138 2.56 2.41 6.64
CA ALA A 138 3.27 1.42 7.45
C ALA A 138 2.50 0.08 7.50
N LYS A 139 1.17 0.12 7.53
CA LYS A 139 0.28 -1.05 7.59
C LYS A 139 0.01 -1.66 6.21
N GLY A 140 -0.07 -0.84 5.17
CA GLY A 140 -0.35 -1.31 3.81
C GLY A 140 -0.77 -0.18 2.87
N TYR A 141 -0.88 -0.48 1.59
CA TYR A 141 -1.30 0.47 0.57
C TYR A 141 -2.75 0.20 0.19
N HIS A 142 -3.64 1.05 0.64
CA HIS A 142 -5.04 1.01 0.28
C HIS A 142 -5.63 2.42 0.39
N MET A 143 -6.25 2.88 -0.66
CA MET A 143 -7.04 4.09 -0.70
C MET A 143 -8.38 3.77 -1.33
N GLU A 144 -9.46 4.30 -0.78
CA GLU A 144 -10.81 4.05 -1.30
C GLU A 144 -11.65 5.33 -1.31
N ILE A 145 -12.62 5.38 -2.23
CA ILE A 145 -13.71 6.35 -2.28
C ILE A 145 -15.01 5.54 -2.33
N THR A 146 -15.97 5.89 -1.47
CA THR A 146 -17.25 5.22 -1.35
C THR A 146 -18.40 6.13 -1.75
N THR A 147 -19.42 5.56 -2.41
CA THR A 147 -20.67 6.25 -2.73
C THR A 147 -21.84 5.28 -2.59
N THR A 148 -23.00 5.79 -2.22
CA THR A 148 -24.26 5.01 -2.19
C THR A 148 -25.00 5.04 -3.54
N HIS A 149 -24.61 5.93 -4.45
CA HIS A 149 -25.26 6.11 -5.74
C HIS A 149 -24.69 5.14 -6.78
N ARG A 150 -25.59 4.33 -7.36
CA ARG A 150 -25.26 3.20 -8.24
C ARG A 150 -24.39 3.57 -9.45
N TYR A 151 -24.68 4.71 -10.09
CA TYR A 151 -24.02 5.12 -11.32
C TYR A 151 -22.76 5.95 -11.09
N VAL A 152 -22.63 6.57 -9.92
CA VAL A 152 -21.50 7.46 -9.59
C VAL A 152 -20.16 6.73 -9.58
N ALA A 153 -20.09 5.52 -9.04
CA ALA A 153 -18.82 4.79 -8.99
C ALA A 153 -18.27 4.42 -10.39
N PRO A 154 -19.04 3.81 -11.32
CA PRO A 154 -18.55 3.55 -12.67
C PRO A 154 -18.12 4.82 -13.42
N GLU A 155 -18.86 5.91 -13.25
CA GLU A 155 -18.55 7.20 -13.91
C GLU A 155 -17.32 7.87 -13.30
N THR A 156 -17.18 7.85 -11.97
CA THR A 156 -15.97 8.30 -11.29
C THR A 156 -14.74 7.44 -11.67
N PHE A 157 -14.93 6.14 -11.89
CA PHE A 157 -13.86 5.28 -12.42
C PHE A 157 -13.36 5.79 -13.78
N LEU A 158 -14.27 6.11 -14.71
CA LEU A 158 -13.91 6.64 -16.02
C LEU A 158 -13.21 8.00 -15.89
N LEU A 159 -13.66 8.85 -14.99
CA LEU A 159 -13.05 10.15 -14.71
C LEU A 159 -11.61 10.01 -14.16
N ILE A 160 -11.39 9.06 -13.22
CA ILE A 160 -10.05 8.75 -12.70
C ILE A 160 -9.14 8.26 -13.83
N ARG A 161 -9.64 7.33 -14.65
CA ARG A 161 -8.88 6.80 -15.80
C ARG A 161 -8.50 7.89 -16.80
N GLU A 162 -9.43 8.79 -17.10
CA GLU A 162 -9.18 9.91 -18.01
C GLU A 162 -8.15 10.90 -17.43
N ALA A 163 -8.30 11.29 -16.14
CA ALA A 163 -7.46 12.29 -15.51
C ALA A 163 -6.07 11.75 -15.14
N MET A 164 -5.94 10.46 -14.80
CA MET A 164 -4.75 9.88 -14.20
C MET A 164 -4.05 8.85 -15.09
N GLY A 165 -4.71 8.34 -16.15
CA GLY A 165 -4.14 7.35 -17.06
C GLY A 165 -4.03 5.93 -16.48
N PHE A 166 -4.64 5.63 -15.33
CA PHE A 166 -4.66 4.30 -14.73
C PHE A 166 -6.05 3.89 -14.26
N ASP A 167 -6.26 2.58 -14.14
CA ASP A 167 -7.51 2.00 -13.67
C ASP A 167 -7.49 1.80 -12.15
N CYS A 168 -8.54 2.27 -11.45
CA CYS A 168 -8.83 1.84 -10.10
C CYS A 168 -9.62 0.52 -10.12
N LYS A 169 -9.77 -0.10 -8.95
CA LYS A 169 -10.62 -1.28 -8.79
C LYS A 169 -11.95 -0.87 -8.19
N SER A 170 -12.99 -1.66 -8.45
CA SER A 170 -14.32 -1.44 -7.88
C SER A 170 -14.79 -2.66 -7.11
N ALA A 171 -15.58 -2.43 -6.06
CA ALA A 171 -16.25 -3.47 -5.26
C ALA A 171 -17.57 -2.94 -4.72
N GLN A 172 -18.47 -3.85 -4.39
CA GLN A 172 -19.70 -3.54 -3.67
C GLN A 172 -19.55 -3.94 -2.21
N ARG A 173 -19.86 -3.04 -1.29
CA ARG A 173 -19.76 -3.29 0.15
C ARG A 173 -20.91 -2.60 0.90
N GLY A 174 -21.65 -3.33 1.71
CA GLY A 174 -22.67 -2.76 2.60
C GLY A 174 -23.75 -1.94 1.91
N GLY A 175 -24.15 -2.29 0.68
CA GLY A 175 -25.11 -1.55 -0.12
C GLY A 175 -24.55 -0.35 -0.90
N GLY A 176 -23.28 0.00 -0.69
CA GLY A 176 -22.56 1.06 -1.42
C GLY A 176 -21.59 0.50 -2.44
N GLN A 177 -21.11 1.39 -3.31
CA GLN A 177 -20.06 1.14 -4.28
C GLN A 177 -18.74 1.70 -3.74
N VAL A 178 -17.64 0.98 -3.95
CA VAL A 178 -16.29 1.37 -3.50
C VAL A 178 -15.35 1.34 -4.69
N LEU A 179 -14.70 2.46 -4.96
CA LEU A 179 -13.53 2.53 -5.85
C LEU A 179 -12.27 2.50 -5.00
N TYR A 180 -11.27 1.71 -5.38
CA TYR A 180 -10.07 1.61 -4.56
C TYR A 180 -8.77 1.40 -5.36
N LEU A 181 -7.67 1.85 -4.77
CA LEU A 181 -6.29 1.69 -5.23
C LEU A 181 -5.50 0.88 -4.21
N LYS A 182 -4.59 0.02 -4.70
CA LYS A 182 -3.68 -0.80 -3.86
C LYS A 182 -2.20 -0.63 -4.20
N GLN A 183 -1.89 0.04 -5.30
CA GLN A 183 -0.51 0.29 -5.71
C GLN A 183 -0.05 1.61 -5.09
N SER A 184 1.10 1.60 -4.41
CA SER A 184 1.66 2.78 -3.74
C SER A 184 1.88 3.94 -4.70
N GLU A 185 2.33 3.68 -5.93
CA GLU A 185 2.52 4.68 -6.97
C GLU A 185 1.21 5.37 -7.33
N GLN A 186 0.17 4.59 -7.66
CA GLN A 186 -1.14 5.14 -8.00
C GLN A 186 -1.76 5.95 -6.85
N ILE A 187 -1.59 5.51 -5.60
CA ILE A 187 -2.08 6.24 -4.41
C ILE A 187 -1.32 7.55 -4.25
N SER A 188 0.01 7.53 -4.42
CA SER A 188 0.85 8.74 -4.36
C SER A 188 0.48 9.75 -5.43
N ASP A 189 0.32 9.31 -6.68
CA ASP A 189 -0.07 10.14 -7.80
C ASP A 189 -1.46 10.75 -7.56
N PHE A 190 -2.42 9.93 -7.08
CA PHE A 190 -3.76 10.40 -6.78
C PHE A 190 -3.78 11.44 -5.65
N LEU A 191 -3.06 11.22 -4.55
CA LEU A 191 -2.94 12.20 -3.46
C LEU A 191 -2.29 13.50 -3.94
N THR A 192 -1.27 13.42 -4.80
CA THR A 192 -0.65 14.60 -5.43
C THR A 192 -1.66 15.36 -6.28
N PHE A 193 -2.43 14.67 -7.10
CA PHE A 193 -3.48 15.24 -7.93
C PHE A 193 -4.57 15.95 -7.11
N LEU A 194 -4.92 15.40 -5.95
CA LEU A 194 -5.86 16.03 -5.02
C LEU A 194 -5.28 17.26 -4.31
N GLY A 195 -3.95 17.45 -4.34
CA GLY A 195 -3.27 18.52 -3.63
C GLY A 195 -2.80 18.15 -2.22
N ALA A 196 -2.46 16.88 -2.00
CA ALA A 196 -1.85 16.38 -0.76
C ALA A 196 -0.43 15.81 -1.01
N PRO A 197 0.55 16.64 -1.44
CA PRO A 197 1.90 16.19 -1.76
C PRO A 197 2.67 15.64 -0.55
N VAL A 198 2.44 16.14 0.67
CA VAL A 198 3.12 15.64 1.87
C VAL A 198 2.64 14.21 2.20
N ALA A 199 1.34 13.96 2.11
CA ALA A 199 0.80 12.61 2.26
C ALA A 199 1.32 11.67 1.14
N ALA A 200 1.43 12.16 -0.10
CA ALA A 200 2.00 11.40 -1.21
C ALA A 200 3.48 11.04 -0.94
N MET A 201 4.28 11.97 -0.45
CA MET A 201 5.67 11.72 -0.04
C MET A 201 5.76 10.65 1.05
N GLY A 202 4.87 10.68 2.05
CA GLY A 202 4.82 9.67 3.11
C GLY A 202 4.56 8.25 2.57
N ILE A 203 3.76 8.11 1.51
CA ILE A 203 3.57 6.83 0.80
C ILE A 203 4.86 6.37 0.14
N MET A 204 5.59 7.27 -0.53
CA MET A 204 6.84 6.96 -1.23
C MET A 204 7.95 6.59 -0.24
N GLU A 205 8.10 7.32 0.85
CA GLU A 205 9.06 7.04 1.92
C GLU A 205 8.86 5.65 2.52
N ALA A 206 7.62 5.34 2.92
CA ALA A 206 7.28 4.01 3.46
C ALA A 206 7.54 2.87 2.46
N ARG A 207 7.39 3.13 1.16
CA ARG A 207 7.75 2.17 0.11
C ARG A 207 9.24 1.92 0.06
N LEU A 208 10.05 2.97 0.04
CA LEU A 208 11.52 2.85 0.02
C LEU A 208 12.05 2.10 1.25
N GLU A 209 11.54 2.41 2.43
CA GLU A 209 11.90 1.69 3.65
C GLU A 209 11.57 0.19 3.57
N LYS A 210 10.38 -0.16 3.07
CA LYS A 210 9.98 -1.56 2.88
C LYS A 210 10.87 -2.28 1.86
N GLU A 211 11.24 -1.62 0.76
CA GLU A 211 12.13 -2.19 -0.25
C GLU A 211 13.54 -2.43 0.30
N LEU A 212 14.09 -1.49 1.08
CA LEU A 212 15.38 -1.64 1.74
C LEU A 212 15.36 -2.79 2.76
N ASN A 213 14.36 -2.83 3.62
CA ASN A 213 14.21 -3.90 4.61
C ASN A 213 14.06 -5.28 3.95
N ASN A 214 13.30 -5.37 2.85
CA ASN A 214 13.17 -6.61 2.10
C ASN A 214 14.50 -7.06 1.46
N LYS A 215 15.32 -6.14 0.96
CA LYS A 215 16.66 -6.46 0.43
C LYS A 215 17.58 -6.99 1.53
N VAL A 216 17.61 -6.33 2.69
CA VAL A 216 18.41 -6.76 3.85
C VAL A 216 17.95 -8.15 4.31
N ASN A 217 16.67 -8.34 4.53
CA ASN A 217 16.13 -9.64 4.98
C ASN A 217 16.43 -10.77 3.99
N ARG A 218 16.29 -10.52 2.68
CA ARG A 218 16.65 -11.53 1.65
C ARG A 218 18.13 -11.89 1.71
N ARG A 219 19.02 -10.91 1.94
CA ARG A 219 20.45 -11.13 2.06
C ARG A 219 20.77 -11.95 3.32
N CYS A 220 20.25 -11.55 4.47
CA CYS A 220 20.41 -12.29 5.72
C CYS A 220 19.92 -13.73 5.60
N ASN A 221 18.70 -13.94 5.06
CA ASN A 221 18.16 -15.27 4.87
C ASN A 221 19.02 -16.13 3.91
N CYS A 222 19.62 -15.53 2.88
CA CYS A 222 20.53 -16.22 1.98
C CYS A 222 21.83 -16.62 2.69
N ASP A 223 22.41 -15.71 3.48
CA ASP A 223 23.64 -15.93 4.22
C ASP A 223 23.42 -17.01 5.31
N ASP A 224 22.32 -16.96 6.04
CA ASP A 224 21.93 -17.97 7.04
C ASP A 224 21.72 -19.35 6.41
N ALA A 225 21.02 -19.43 5.26
CA ALA A 225 20.81 -20.68 4.55
C ALA A 225 22.13 -21.29 4.01
N ASN A 226 23.07 -20.43 3.59
CA ASN A 226 24.38 -20.87 3.15
C ASN A 226 25.23 -21.37 4.34
N LEU A 227 25.20 -20.67 5.47
CA LEU A 227 25.90 -21.08 6.70
C LEU A 227 25.35 -22.41 7.21
N SER A 228 24.03 -22.57 7.28
CA SER A 228 23.39 -23.84 7.70
C SER A 228 23.85 -25.01 6.82
N LYS A 229 23.88 -24.85 5.49
CA LYS A 229 24.37 -25.89 4.57
C LYS A 229 25.83 -26.25 4.82
N VAL A 230 26.69 -25.26 5.14
CA VAL A 230 28.11 -25.51 5.45
C VAL A 230 28.23 -26.31 6.74
N VAL A 231 27.48 -25.94 7.79
CA VAL A 231 27.49 -26.62 9.09
C VAL A 231 26.97 -28.05 8.97
N ASP A 232 25.86 -28.28 8.27
CA ASP A 232 25.26 -29.60 8.10
C ASP A 232 26.20 -30.52 7.29
N ALA A 233 26.77 -30.00 6.19
CA ALA A 233 27.74 -30.73 5.39
C ALA A 233 29.00 -31.08 6.20
N SER A 234 29.47 -30.17 7.05
CA SER A 234 30.59 -30.40 7.93
C SER A 234 30.32 -31.52 8.93
N ARG A 235 29.14 -31.47 9.59
CA ARG A 235 28.72 -32.52 10.54
C ARG A 235 28.67 -33.90 9.89
N GLU A 236 28.08 -33.97 8.69
CA GLU A 236 28.01 -35.22 7.93
C GLU A 236 29.39 -35.75 7.56
N GLN A 237 30.31 -34.85 7.12
CA GLN A 237 31.68 -35.19 6.76
C GLN A 237 32.46 -35.69 7.98
N ILE A 238 32.36 -35.02 9.13
CA ILE A 238 33.06 -35.40 10.36
C ILE A 238 32.53 -36.77 10.86
N ALA A 239 31.20 -37.00 10.83
CA ALA A 239 30.66 -38.29 11.19
C ALA A 239 31.16 -39.42 10.30
N ALA A 240 31.26 -39.18 8.99
CA ALA A 240 31.77 -40.17 8.04
C ALA A 240 33.27 -40.47 8.30
N ILE A 241 34.07 -39.44 8.57
CA ILE A 241 35.50 -39.59 8.88
C ILE A 241 35.68 -40.41 10.19
N LYS A 242 34.85 -40.15 11.18
CA LYS A 242 34.85 -40.88 12.45
C LYS A 242 34.57 -42.39 12.27
N ILE A 243 33.58 -42.74 11.44
CA ILE A 243 33.26 -44.12 11.09
C ILE A 243 34.46 -44.81 10.40
N LEU A 244 35.10 -44.13 9.43
CA LEU A 244 36.27 -44.65 8.72
C LEU A 244 37.45 -44.86 9.66
N ARG A 245 37.66 -44.02 10.67
CA ARG A 245 38.70 -44.09 11.67
C ARG A 245 38.45 -45.28 12.63
N GLU A 246 37.22 -45.40 13.16
CA GLU A 246 36.83 -46.46 14.08
C GLU A 246 36.99 -47.84 13.46
N LYS A 247 36.81 -47.97 12.14
CA LYS A 247 37.00 -49.19 11.38
C LYS A 247 38.43 -49.46 10.91
N GLY A 248 39.36 -48.56 11.22
CA GLY A 248 40.76 -48.65 10.77
C GLY A 248 40.97 -48.45 9.26
N THR A 249 39.92 -48.07 8.54
CA THR A 249 39.94 -47.92 7.07
C THR A 249 40.64 -46.63 6.65
N LEU A 250 40.58 -45.55 7.47
CA LEU A 250 41.12 -44.26 7.16
C LEU A 250 42.64 -44.31 6.88
N GLU A 251 43.38 -45.11 7.61
CA GLU A 251 44.84 -45.27 7.51
C GLU A 251 45.30 -45.94 6.21
N HIS A 252 44.39 -46.68 5.58
CA HIS A 252 44.66 -47.38 4.32
C HIS A 252 44.20 -46.63 3.09
N LEU A 253 43.61 -45.41 3.27
CA LEU A 253 43.21 -44.59 2.15
C LEU A 253 44.38 -43.87 1.49
N PRO A 254 44.23 -43.44 0.23
CA PRO A 254 45.23 -42.63 -0.44
C PRO A 254 45.62 -41.38 0.38
N PRO A 255 46.90 -40.96 0.44
CA PRO A 255 47.35 -39.83 1.27
C PRO A 255 46.56 -38.54 1.08
N LYS A 256 46.09 -38.26 -0.15
CA LYS A 256 45.25 -37.10 -0.47
C LYS A 256 43.87 -37.10 0.25
N LEU A 257 43.32 -38.27 0.53
CA LEU A 257 42.04 -38.40 1.28
C LEU A 257 42.28 -38.31 2.78
N GLN A 258 43.38 -38.89 3.28
CA GLN A 258 43.77 -38.76 4.68
C GLN A 258 44.01 -37.30 5.07
N GLN A 259 44.79 -36.54 4.26
CA GLN A 259 45.03 -35.11 4.47
C GLN A 259 43.70 -34.31 4.49
N ALA A 260 42.79 -34.59 3.56
CA ALA A 260 41.48 -33.92 3.54
C ALA A 260 40.64 -34.24 4.77
N ALA A 261 40.67 -35.48 5.27
CA ALA A 261 40.01 -35.90 6.49
C ALA A 261 40.55 -35.17 7.73
N MET A 262 41.91 -35.15 7.88
CA MET A 262 42.57 -34.44 8.98
C MET A 262 42.22 -32.95 8.98
N ALA A 263 42.33 -32.28 7.84
CA ALA A 263 41.99 -30.86 7.72
C ALA A 263 40.54 -30.55 8.13
N ARG A 264 39.58 -31.44 7.83
CA ARG A 264 38.18 -31.27 8.23
C ARG A 264 38.01 -31.48 9.73
N GLU A 265 38.65 -32.46 10.33
CA GLU A 265 38.58 -32.71 11.77
C GLU A 265 39.20 -31.57 12.59
N GLU A 266 40.32 -31.02 12.13
CA GLU A 266 41.00 -29.90 12.79
C GLU A 266 40.24 -28.57 12.62
N ASN A 267 39.47 -28.43 11.52
CA ASN A 267 38.77 -27.21 11.19
C ASN A 267 37.26 -27.51 10.90
N PRO A 268 36.45 -27.84 11.92
CA PRO A 268 35.06 -28.24 11.75
C PRO A 268 34.17 -27.16 11.13
N GLU A 269 34.45 -25.89 11.38
CA GLU A 269 33.64 -24.74 10.92
C GLU A 269 34.10 -24.21 9.56
N ALA A 270 35.25 -24.60 9.07
CA ALA A 270 35.81 -24.10 7.82
C ALA A 270 34.97 -24.51 6.60
N SER A 271 34.77 -23.59 5.67
CA SER A 271 34.14 -23.86 4.37
C SER A 271 35.06 -24.76 3.52
N LEU A 272 34.53 -25.42 2.50
CA LEU A 272 35.33 -26.20 1.56
C LEU A 272 36.38 -25.35 0.82
N THR A 273 36.16 -24.05 0.69
CA THR A 273 37.12 -23.12 0.07
C THR A 273 38.31 -22.89 0.99
N GLU A 274 38.06 -22.69 2.27
CA GLU A 274 39.12 -22.52 3.29
C GLU A 274 39.91 -23.81 3.48
N LEU A 275 39.24 -24.96 3.58
CA LEU A 275 39.91 -26.24 3.63
C LEU A 275 40.81 -26.51 2.40
N ALA A 276 40.33 -26.12 1.22
CA ALA A 276 41.09 -26.26 -0.02
C ALA A 276 42.39 -25.40 -0.03
N ALA A 277 42.32 -24.20 0.57
CA ALA A 277 43.44 -23.29 0.71
C ALA A 277 44.48 -23.80 1.76
N MET A 278 44.05 -24.55 2.76
CA MET A 278 44.91 -25.12 3.80
C MET A 278 45.70 -26.37 3.34
N MET A 279 45.38 -26.91 2.17
CA MET A 279 46.11 -28.07 1.63
C MET A 279 47.52 -27.70 1.12
N GLU A 280 48.47 -28.61 1.23
CA GLU A 280 49.84 -28.47 0.67
C GLU A 280 50.07 -29.52 -0.43
N PRO A 281 50.20 -29.11 -1.72
CA PRO A 281 49.90 -27.75 -2.23
C PRO A 281 48.39 -27.43 -2.18
N ALA A 282 48.04 -26.12 -2.12
CA ALA A 282 46.66 -25.67 -2.13
C ALA A 282 45.90 -26.20 -3.36
N ILE A 283 44.63 -26.58 -3.16
CA ILE A 283 43.79 -27.17 -4.20
C ILE A 283 42.54 -26.33 -4.46
N SER A 284 41.85 -26.64 -5.54
CA SER A 284 40.57 -25.96 -5.83
C SER A 284 39.42 -26.47 -4.97
N LYS A 285 38.43 -25.61 -4.70
CA LYS A 285 37.17 -25.99 -4.02
C LYS A 285 36.50 -27.24 -4.63
N PRO A 286 36.38 -27.40 -5.97
CA PRO A 286 35.83 -28.61 -6.58
C PRO A 286 36.67 -29.85 -6.26
N ALA A 287 38.02 -29.74 -6.20
CA ALA A 287 38.90 -30.87 -5.83
C ALA A 287 38.66 -31.29 -4.38
N MET A 288 38.56 -30.33 -3.44
CA MET A 288 38.22 -30.62 -2.04
C MET A 288 36.81 -31.25 -1.91
N ASN A 289 35.84 -30.72 -2.61
CA ASN A 289 34.51 -31.29 -2.61
C ASN A 289 34.46 -32.76 -3.09
N ASN A 290 35.25 -33.09 -4.12
CA ASN A 290 35.36 -34.45 -4.62
C ASN A 290 36.03 -35.39 -3.57
N ARG A 291 37.05 -34.92 -2.84
CA ARG A 291 37.66 -35.67 -1.75
C ARG A 291 36.66 -35.94 -0.63
N MET A 292 35.90 -34.95 -0.19
CA MET A 292 34.84 -35.10 0.82
C MET A 292 33.74 -36.05 0.38
N LYS A 293 33.24 -35.94 -0.85
CA LYS A 293 32.27 -36.89 -1.41
C LYS A 293 32.76 -38.31 -1.41
N ARG A 294 34.06 -38.54 -1.73
CA ARG A 294 34.67 -39.88 -1.71
C ARG A 294 34.76 -40.45 -0.29
N LEU A 295 35.09 -39.64 0.72
CA LEU A 295 35.10 -40.03 2.12
C LEU A 295 33.73 -40.40 2.60
N LEU A 296 32.69 -39.60 2.26
CA LEU A 296 31.27 -39.92 2.58
C LEU A 296 30.81 -41.23 1.94
N GLN A 297 31.20 -41.48 0.69
CA GLN A 297 30.86 -42.70 -0.02
C GLN A 297 31.49 -43.94 0.63
N LEU A 298 32.79 -43.88 0.94
CA LEU A 298 33.56 -44.94 1.59
C LEU A 298 32.99 -45.27 2.98
N ALA A 299 32.58 -44.23 3.73
CA ALA A 299 31.95 -44.45 5.03
C ALA A 299 30.62 -45.22 4.89
N LYS A 300 29.77 -44.89 3.88
CA LYS A 300 28.55 -45.63 3.59
C LYS A 300 28.79 -47.06 3.19
N GLU A 301 29.78 -47.33 2.32
CA GLU A 301 30.20 -48.66 1.89
C GLU A 301 30.73 -49.49 3.07
N SER A 302 31.29 -48.84 4.09
CA SER A 302 31.81 -49.52 5.28
C SER A 302 30.74 -49.91 6.30
N ILE A 303 29.50 -49.40 6.21
CA ILE A 303 28.42 -49.65 7.13
C ILE A 303 27.63 -50.91 6.67
N VAL A 304 27.66 -51.22 5.39
CA VAL A 304 27.07 -52.43 4.79
C VAL A 304 27.97 -53.60 4.96
#